data_a8fc81d3d8e49a2c167f65e513b1b66d
#
_entry.id   a8fc81d3d8e49a2c167f65e513b1b66d
#
_cell.length_a   1.000
_cell.length_b   1.000
_cell.length_c   1.000
_cell.angle_alpha   90.00
_cell.angle_beta   90.00
_cell.angle_gamma   90.00
#
_symmetry.space_group_name_H-M   'P 1'
#
loop_
_entity.id
_entity.type
_entity.pdbx_description
1 polymer ?
#
loop_
_entity_poly.entity_id
_entity_poly.type
_entity_poly.pdbx_seq_one_letter_code
_entity_poly.pdbx_strand_id
1 'polypeptide(L)'
;MHLLGYGIDVNNKELQQFCAKSKRETELDIIRIFSTRNIKNLIQAIHNAGGLAVLAHPACCWALSHDRFVKKLISYGLDGLEVYYPYKRHRGIIKFTTARNIEKIADKYGLIKTGGTDLHDYNL
;
A
#
# COMPACT_ATOMS: atom_id res chain seq x y z
N MET A 1 7.17 0.46 0.53
CA MET A 1 5.82 0.28 -0.04
C MET A 1 5.01 -0.62 0.86
N HIS A 2 3.82 -0.20 1.23
CA HIS A 2 2.90 -0.96 2.07
C HIS A 2 1.62 -1.27 1.30
N LEU A 3 1.08 -2.47 1.49
CA LEU A 3 -0.25 -2.84 1.02
C LEU A 3 -1.16 -3.04 2.23
N LEU A 4 -2.39 -2.56 2.09
CA LEU A 4 -3.47 -2.73 3.06
C LEU A 4 -4.46 -3.77 2.53
N GLY A 5 -4.89 -4.68 3.38
CA GLY A 5 -5.96 -5.62 3.08
C GLY A 5 -7.24 -5.21 3.80
N TYR A 6 -8.28 -4.90 3.06
CA TYR A 6 -9.60 -4.59 3.61
C TYR A 6 -10.53 -5.80 3.52
N GLY A 7 -11.28 -6.09 4.58
CA GLY A 7 -12.25 -7.19 4.60
C GLY A 7 -11.62 -8.58 4.57
N ILE A 8 -10.38 -8.72 5.01
CA ILE A 8 -9.64 -9.98 5.03
C ILE A 8 -10.03 -10.88 6.18
N ASP A 9 -9.94 -12.19 5.99
CA ASP A 9 -9.88 -13.15 7.09
C ASP A 9 -8.48 -13.10 7.73
N VAL A 10 -8.41 -12.54 8.93
CA VAL A 10 -7.15 -12.39 9.69
C VAL A 10 -6.51 -13.72 10.11
N ASN A 11 -7.29 -14.80 10.10
CA ASN A 11 -6.81 -16.15 10.40
C ASN A 11 -6.25 -16.89 9.18
N ASN A 12 -6.29 -16.27 8.00
CA ASN A 12 -5.76 -16.87 6.79
C ASN A 12 -4.25 -17.07 6.89
N LYS A 13 -3.80 -18.32 6.89
CA LYS A 13 -2.40 -18.69 7.11
C LYS A 13 -1.46 -18.24 5.99
N GLU A 14 -1.95 -18.22 4.74
CA GLU A 14 -1.18 -17.73 3.61
C GLU A 14 -0.89 -16.24 3.77
N LEU A 15 -1.91 -15.44 4.11
CA LEU A 15 -1.76 -14.01 4.33
C LEU A 15 -0.82 -13.69 5.51
N GLN A 16 -0.92 -14.45 6.60
CA GLN A 16 -0.07 -14.26 7.77
C GLN A 16 1.44 -14.39 7.46
N GLN A 17 1.82 -15.14 6.44
CA GLN A 17 3.21 -15.24 6.00
C GLN A 17 3.77 -13.93 5.44
N PHE A 18 2.91 -13.06 4.94
CA PHE A 18 3.29 -11.74 4.41
C PHE A 18 3.26 -10.63 5.45
N CYS A 19 2.65 -10.84 6.60
CA CYS A 19 2.59 -9.85 7.65
C CYS A 19 3.98 -9.56 8.22
N ALA A 20 4.26 -8.29 8.52
CA ALA A 20 5.49 -7.89 9.18
C ALA A 20 5.54 -8.50 10.59
N LYS A 21 6.63 -9.20 10.90
CA LYS A 21 6.82 -9.87 12.20
C LYS A 21 7.44 -8.94 13.24
N SER A 22 8.02 -7.82 12.82
CA SER A 22 8.66 -6.86 13.72
C SER A 22 8.59 -5.44 13.16
N LYS A 23 8.67 -4.45 14.04
CA LYS A 23 8.77 -3.03 13.69
C LYS A 23 9.94 -2.76 12.74
N ARG A 24 11.07 -3.45 12.95
CA ARG A 24 12.26 -3.33 12.11
C ARG A 24 12.01 -3.71 10.65
N GLU A 25 11.14 -4.67 10.38
CA GLU A 25 10.75 -5.07 9.03
C GLU A 25 9.88 -4.02 8.34
N THR A 26 9.16 -3.18 9.10
CA THR A 26 8.36 -2.09 8.55
C THR A 26 9.17 -0.83 8.30
N GLU A 27 10.22 -0.57 9.06
CA GLU A 27 11.04 0.64 8.98
C GLU A 27 12.12 0.59 7.89
N LEU A 28 12.58 -0.61 7.50
CA LEU A 28 13.64 -0.80 6.50
C LEU A 28 13.07 -1.04 5.09
N ASP A 29 12.31 -0.09 4.56
CA ASP A 29 11.76 -0.16 3.20
C ASP A 29 12.82 -0.32 2.11
N ILE A 30 14.04 0.17 2.34
CA ILE A 30 15.18 0.00 1.39
C ILE A 30 15.56 -1.47 1.26
N ILE A 31 15.50 -2.24 2.34
CA ILE A 31 15.81 -3.69 2.31
C ILE A 31 14.68 -4.49 1.63
N ARG A 32 13.45 -3.95 1.61
CA ARG A 32 12.31 -4.58 0.93
C ARG A 32 12.42 -4.58 -0.60
N ILE A 33 13.19 -3.67 -1.19
CA ILE A 33 13.50 -3.70 -2.63
C ILE A 33 14.21 -5.00 -3.00
N PHE A 34 14.98 -5.56 -2.08
CA PHE A 34 15.72 -6.82 -2.24
C PHE A 34 15.05 -8.02 -1.56
N SER A 35 13.89 -7.81 -0.90
CA SER A 35 13.16 -8.93 -0.32
C SER A 35 12.49 -9.74 -1.42
N THR A 36 12.55 -11.05 -1.30
CA THR A 36 11.91 -12.03 -2.19
C THR A 36 10.37 -12.02 -2.13
N ARG A 37 9.77 -11.09 -1.39
CA ARG A 37 8.32 -10.95 -1.29
C ARG A 37 7.77 -10.39 -2.58
N ASN A 38 7.15 -11.26 -3.35
CA ASN A 38 6.52 -10.89 -4.60
C ASN A 38 5.20 -10.18 -4.33
N ILE A 39 5.09 -8.92 -4.77
CA ILE A 39 3.89 -8.08 -4.61
C ILE A 39 2.67 -8.73 -5.25
N LYS A 40 2.83 -9.36 -6.39
CA LYS A 40 1.77 -10.10 -7.06
C LYS A 40 1.21 -11.21 -6.17
N ASN A 41 2.09 -11.96 -5.51
CA ASN A 41 1.68 -13.03 -4.59
C ASN A 41 1.00 -12.46 -3.34
N LEU A 42 1.44 -11.32 -2.83
CA LEU A 42 0.80 -10.64 -1.71
C LEU A 42 -0.61 -10.18 -2.06
N ILE A 43 -0.81 -9.54 -3.21
CA ILE A 43 -2.13 -9.14 -3.68
C ILE A 43 -3.04 -10.37 -3.84
N GLN A 44 -2.52 -11.45 -4.41
CA GLN A 44 -3.26 -12.70 -4.54
C GLN A 44 -3.64 -13.29 -3.17
N ALA A 45 -2.74 -13.25 -2.19
CA ALA A 45 -3.02 -13.72 -0.84
C ALA A 45 -4.12 -12.89 -0.15
N ILE A 46 -4.13 -11.56 -0.36
CA ILE A 46 -5.20 -10.68 0.12
C ILE A 46 -6.55 -11.08 -0.51
N HIS A 47 -6.58 -11.33 -1.81
CA HIS A 47 -7.80 -11.78 -2.50
C HIS A 47 -8.24 -13.16 -2.04
N ASN A 48 -7.34 -14.11 -1.85
CA ASN A 48 -7.63 -15.44 -1.34
C ASN A 48 -8.20 -15.41 0.10
N ALA A 49 -7.83 -14.39 0.88
CA ALA A 49 -8.40 -14.13 2.21
C ALA A 49 -9.74 -13.37 2.17
N GLY A 50 -10.32 -13.19 0.99
CA GLY A 50 -11.61 -12.52 0.76
C GLY A 50 -11.58 -11.00 0.74
N GLY A 51 -10.38 -10.39 0.72
CA GLY A 51 -10.21 -8.95 0.86
C GLY A 51 -9.89 -8.20 -0.42
N LEU A 52 -9.76 -6.88 -0.27
CA LEU A 52 -9.33 -5.93 -1.29
C LEU A 52 -7.92 -5.43 -0.99
N ALA A 53 -7.07 -5.38 -2.02
CA ALA A 53 -5.70 -4.91 -1.92
C ALA A 53 -5.61 -3.41 -2.26
N VAL A 54 -5.16 -2.61 -1.30
CA VAL A 54 -5.03 -1.16 -1.44
C VAL A 54 -3.59 -0.73 -1.20
N LEU A 55 -3.03 0.09 -2.09
CA LEU A 55 -1.69 0.64 -1.90
C LEU A 55 -1.73 1.80 -0.89
N ALA A 56 -1.01 1.65 0.22
CA ALA A 56 -0.90 2.67 1.26
C ALA A 56 -0.01 3.84 0.80
N HIS A 57 -0.37 5.06 1.20
CA HIS A 57 0.37 6.32 0.99
C HIS A 57 1.20 6.35 -0.31
N PRO A 58 0.58 6.16 -1.48
CA PRO A 58 1.29 5.96 -2.75
C PRO A 58 2.18 7.14 -3.14
N ALA A 59 1.89 8.36 -2.68
CA ALA A 59 2.73 9.53 -2.93
C ALA A 59 4.12 9.43 -2.27
N CYS A 60 4.28 8.58 -1.26
CA CYS A 60 5.55 8.30 -0.60
C CYS A 60 6.34 7.15 -1.27
N CYS A 61 5.75 6.47 -2.25
CA CYS A 61 6.44 5.45 -3.02
C CYS A 61 7.31 6.10 -4.09
N TRP A 62 8.60 5.73 -4.12
CA TRP A 62 9.46 6.19 -5.18
C TRP A 62 9.09 5.53 -6.51
N ALA A 63 8.85 6.33 -7.53
CA ALA A 63 8.60 5.87 -8.88
C ALA A 63 8.91 6.99 -9.89
N LEU A 64 9.52 6.63 -11.02
CA LEU A 64 9.74 7.56 -12.13
C LEU A 64 8.41 8.06 -12.72
N SER A 65 7.39 7.23 -12.72
CA SER A 65 6.03 7.56 -13.11
C SER A 65 5.05 6.80 -12.23
N HIS A 66 4.29 7.53 -11.40
CA HIS A 66 3.26 6.94 -10.54
C HIS A 66 2.13 6.31 -11.35
N ASP A 67 1.79 6.89 -12.50
CA ASP A 67 0.79 6.31 -13.42
C ASP A 67 1.20 4.91 -13.90
N ARG A 68 2.43 4.76 -14.40
CA ARG A 68 2.95 3.45 -14.86
C ARG A 68 3.10 2.47 -13.70
N PHE A 69 3.55 2.95 -12.54
CA PHE A 69 3.70 2.15 -11.34
C PHE A 69 2.36 1.56 -10.89
N VAL A 70 1.34 2.42 -10.76
CA VAL A 70 -0.01 1.99 -10.39
C VAL A 70 -0.60 1.05 -11.44
N LYS A 71 -0.45 1.38 -12.74
CA LYS A 71 -0.91 0.51 -13.83
C LYS A 71 -0.32 -0.90 -13.74
N LYS A 72 0.96 -1.02 -13.37
CA LYS A 72 1.60 -2.32 -13.15
C LYS A 72 0.99 -3.07 -11.96
N LEU A 73 0.71 -2.38 -10.85
CA LEU A 73 0.05 -2.99 -9.70
C LEU A 73 -1.38 -3.44 -10.02
N ILE A 74 -2.11 -2.69 -10.85
CA ILE A 74 -3.42 -3.09 -11.36
C ILE A 74 -3.32 -4.41 -12.14
N SER A 75 -2.28 -4.60 -12.94
CA SER A 75 -2.06 -5.87 -13.65
C SER A 75 -1.82 -7.05 -12.71
N TYR A 76 -1.48 -6.80 -11.45
CA TYR A 76 -1.37 -7.79 -10.39
C TYR A 76 -2.65 -7.96 -9.56
N GLY A 77 -3.68 -7.14 -9.83
CA GLY A 77 -4.97 -7.18 -9.16
C GLY A 77 -5.20 -6.12 -8.09
N LEU A 78 -4.43 -5.02 -8.08
CA LEU A 78 -4.65 -3.92 -7.12
C LEU A 78 -6.06 -3.35 -7.27
N ASP A 79 -6.76 -3.18 -6.16
CA ASP A 79 -8.15 -2.70 -6.12
C ASP A 79 -8.27 -1.22 -5.81
N GLY A 80 -7.34 -0.65 -5.06
CA GLY A 80 -7.46 0.73 -4.61
C GLY A 80 -6.16 1.43 -4.23
N LEU A 81 -6.29 2.74 -3.98
CA LEU A 81 -5.22 3.63 -3.50
C LEU A 81 -5.67 4.37 -2.25
N GLU A 82 -4.78 4.52 -1.26
CA GLU A 82 -4.98 5.42 -0.14
C GLU A 82 -4.66 6.85 -0.59
N VAL A 83 -5.71 7.56 -1.01
CA VAL A 83 -5.59 8.93 -1.56
C VAL A 83 -5.51 9.96 -0.45
N TYR A 84 -6.36 9.79 0.58
CA TYR A 84 -6.52 10.76 1.68
C TYR A 84 -5.61 10.39 2.84
N TYR A 85 -4.39 10.92 2.81
CA TYR A 85 -3.34 10.66 3.79
C TYR A 85 -2.84 11.98 4.39
N PRO A 86 -2.65 12.09 5.73
CA PRO A 86 -2.26 13.33 6.38
C PRO A 86 -0.77 13.64 6.23
N TYR A 87 -0.29 13.82 5.01
CA TYR A 87 1.14 14.10 4.71
C TYR A 87 1.74 15.26 5.51
N LYS A 88 0.91 16.22 5.95
CA LYS A 88 1.38 17.38 6.74
C LYS A 88 1.73 17.02 8.18
N ARG A 89 1.16 15.95 8.73
CA ARG A 89 1.36 15.50 10.12
C ARG A 89 2.68 14.78 10.34
N HIS A 90 3.18 14.13 9.32
CA HIS A 90 4.38 13.31 9.41
C HIS A 90 5.58 14.12 8.94
N ARG A 91 6.28 14.76 9.90
CA ARG A 91 7.56 15.42 9.61
C ARG A 91 8.59 14.36 9.20
N GLY A 92 9.24 14.56 8.05
CA GLY A 92 10.28 13.65 7.53
C GLY A 92 9.81 12.66 6.49
N ILE A 93 8.52 12.59 6.16
CA ILE A 93 8.04 11.79 5.03
C ILE A 93 8.33 12.53 3.72
N ILE A 94 9.09 11.89 2.84
CA ILE A 94 9.37 12.40 1.50
C ILE A 94 8.21 12.01 0.58
N LYS A 95 7.61 13.02 -0.06
CA LYS A 95 6.62 12.81 -1.11
C LYS A 95 7.30 12.94 -2.48
N PHE A 96 7.04 11.99 -3.35
CA PHE A 96 7.52 12.00 -4.73
C PHE A 96 6.46 12.50 -5.73
N THR A 97 5.20 12.62 -5.28
CA THR A 97 4.10 13.20 -6.03
C THR A 97 3.07 13.82 -5.08
N THR A 98 2.00 14.40 -5.61
CA THR A 98 0.94 15.04 -4.82
C THR A 98 -0.24 14.10 -4.60
N ALA A 99 -1.00 14.32 -3.51
CA ALA A 99 -2.26 13.61 -3.27
C ALA A 99 -3.26 13.81 -4.43
N ARG A 100 -3.29 15.02 -5.00
CA ARG A 100 -4.14 15.34 -6.17
C ARG A 100 -3.76 14.50 -7.41
N ASN A 101 -2.48 14.26 -7.63
CA ASN A 101 -2.03 13.40 -8.73
C ASN A 101 -2.43 11.95 -8.50
N ILE A 102 -2.31 11.46 -7.27
CA ILE A 102 -2.76 10.11 -6.88
C ILE A 102 -4.27 9.96 -7.07
N GLU A 103 -5.05 10.97 -6.67
CA GLU A 103 -6.51 10.97 -6.88
C GLU A 103 -6.87 10.89 -8.36
N LYS A 104 -6.19 11.67 -9.21
CA LYS A 104 -6.39 11.61 -10.67
C LYS A 104 -6.08 10.24 -11.25
N ILE A 105 -5.04 9.57 -10.75
CA ILE A 105 -4.68 8.22 -11.18
C ILE A 105 -5.76 7.22 -10.74
N ALA A 106 -6.25 7.33 -9.50
CA ALA A 106 -7.33 6.50 -9.01
C ALA A 106 -8.61 6.65 -9.86
N ASP A 107 -8.99 7.89 -10.17
CA ASP A 107 -10.16 8.20 -11.02
C ASP A 107 -9.97 7.66 -12.45
N LYS A 108 -8.77 7.85 -13.03
CA LYS A 108 -8.43 7.36 -14.37
C LYS A 108 -8.63 5.86 -14.53
N TYR A 109 -8.28 5.08 -13.53
CA TYR A 109 -8.34 3.62 -13.56
C TYR A 109 -9.56 3.04 -12.83
N GLY A 110 -10.45 3.88 -12.32
CA GLY A 110 -11.64 3.42 -11.57
C GLY A 110 -11.30 2.69 -10.28
N LEU A 111 -10.20 3.04 -9.61
CA LEU A 111 -9.76 2.43 -8.38
C LEU A 111 -10.54 2.94 -7.17
N ILE A 112 -10.68 2.07 -6.16
CA ILE A 112 -11.22 2.46 -4.86
C ILE A 112 -10.30 3.49 -4.22
N LYS A 113 -10.88 4.59 -3.72
CA LYS A 113 -10.15 5.62 -2.97
C LYS A 113 -10.40 5.42 -1.48
N THR A 114 -9.33 5.27 -0.71
CA THR A 114 -9.41 5.16 0.76
C THR A 114 -8.67 6.29 1.44
N GLY A 115 -8.84 6.40 2.74
CA GLY A 115 -8.11 7.31 3.60
C GLY A 115 -7.58 6.58 4.83
N GLY A 116 -6.48 7.07 5.38
CA GLY A 116 -5.86 6.52 6.57
C GLY A 116 -4.98 7.53 7.27
N THR A 117 -4.62 7.24 8.51
CA THR A 117 -3.78 8.09 9.35
C THR A 117 -2.39 7.54 9.57
N ASP A 118 -2.11 6.35 9.05
CA ASP A 118 -0.86 5.59 9.27
C ASP A 118 -0.53 5.45 10.76
N LEU A 119 -1.57 5.20 11.56
CA LEU A 119 -1.45 5.09 13.00
C LEU A 119 -0.81 3.75 13.37
N HIS A 120 0.37 3.80 13.97
CA HIS A 120 1.11 2.63 14.42
C HIS A 120 1.01 2.39 15.92
N ASP A 121 0.38 3.32 16.65
CA ASP A 121 0.19 3.25 18.09
C ASP A 121 -1.22 3.73 18.47
N TYR A 122 -1.86 3.04 19.43
CA TYR A 122 -3.17 3.42 19.96
C TYR A 122 -3.10 4.49 21.05
N ASN A 123 -1.92 4.90 21.45
CA ASN A 123 -1.71 6.01 22.38
C ASN A 123 -1.84 7.34 21.66
N LEU A 124 -3.04 7.85 21.67
CA LEU A 124 -3.34 9.21 21.21
C LEU A 124 -2.95 10.24 22.25
#